data_a4a3ea69630c497e0c061583bf9b7df1
#
_entry.id   a4a3ea69630c497e0c061583bf9b7df1
#
_cell.length_a   1.000
_cell.length_b   1.000
_cell.length_c   1.000
_cell.angle_alpha   90.00
_cell.angle_beta   90.00
_cell.angle_gamma   90.00
#
_symmetry.space_group_name_H-M   'P 1'
#
loop_
_entity.id
_entity.type
_entity.pdbx_description
1 polymer ?
#
loop_
_entity_poly.entity_id
_entity_poly.type
_entity_poly.pdbx_seq_one_letter_code
_entity_poly.pdbx_strand_id
1 'polypeptide(L)'
;MSDEVLRLRGVEVRRDAAVLLRNVDWTAHGDERWILIGPNGAGKTTLLQVAATLMFPTEGTVEVLGERLGEVDTFDLRPRIGLTSAAIAEQVPPGEKVIDLVLTASYAILGRWKEEYDSGDVTRAVEILDALGCAHLIRRRFATLSEGERKRVQIARALMPDPELLLLDEPAAGLDLGGREDLLRRLTSLARDPKAPMMVLVTHHVEEVPDGFTHAMLLRRGSVLAAGPIENVFTARNLSRCFGVQLEIEHRQSRWTARAR
;
A
#
# COMPACT_ATOMS: atom_id res chain seq x y z
N MET A 1 -9.76 -2.04 23.99
CA MET A 1 -10.54 -2.02 22.73
C MET A 1 -9.62 -2.61 21.68
N SER A 2 -10.13 -3.50 20.85
CA SER A 2 -9.30 -4.17 19.82
C SER A 2 -8.81 -3.11 18.84
N ASP A 3 -7.51 -2.99 18.69
CA ASP A 3 -6.83 -2.07 17.76
C ASP A 3 -6.79 -2.69 16.34
N GLU A 4 -7.88 -3.39 15.99
CA GLU A 4 -8.01 -4.04 14.69
C GLU A 4 -8.35 -3.03 13.61
N VAL A 5 -7.45 -2.90 12.64
CA VAL A 5 -7.59 -2.01 11.48
C VAL A 5 -8.25 -2.72 10.30
N LEU A 6 -7.92 -4.01 10.11
CA LEU A 6 -8.52 -4.84 9.07
C LEU A 6 -9.00 -6.17 9.67
N ARG A 7 -10.23 -6.57 9.32
CA ARG A 7 -10.77 -7.90 9.61
C ARG A 7 -11.56 -8.42 8.41
N LEU A 8 -11.02 -9.42 7.76
CA LEU A 8 -11.65 -10.15 6.67
C LEU A 8 -11.95 -11.57 7.13
N ARG A 9 -13.16 -12.06 6.87
CA ARG A 9 -13.58 -13.42 7.24
C ARG A 9 -14.28 -14.11 6.07
N GLY A 10 -13.69 -15.20 5.60
CA GLY A 10 -14.22 -16.01 4.52
C GLY A 10 -14.41 -15.23 3.21
N VAL A 11 -13.58 -14.21 2.95
CA VAL A 11 -13.79 -13.30 1.83
C VAL A 11 -13.54 -14.00 0.50
N GLU A 12 -14.57 -13.97 -0.34
CA GLU A 12 -14.51 -14.39 -1.73
C GLU A 12 -14.84 -13.23 -2.66
N VAL A 13 -14.11 -13.12 -3.76
CA VAL A 13 -14.38 -12.16 -4.83
C VAL A 13 -14.46 -12.92 -6.15
N ARG A 14 -15.63 -12.83 -6.79
CA ARG A 14 -15.88 -13.35 -8.13
C ARG A 14 -16.14 -12.20 -9.10
N ARG A 15 -15.60 -12.31 -10.29
CA ARG A 15 -15.90 -11.41 -11.39
C ARG A 15 -16.13 -12.24 -12.64
N ASP A 16 -17.34 -12.17 -13.16
CA ASP A 16 -17.81 -13.05 -14.22
C ASP A 16 -17.61 -14.53 -13.83
N ALA A 17 -16.91 -15.32 -14.64
CA ALA A 17 -16.58 -16.72 -14.35
C ALA A 17 -15.30 -16.92 -13.53
N ALA A 18 -14.55 -15.84 -13.23
CA ALA A 18 -13.26 -15.91 -12.54
C ALA A 18 -13.41 -15.68 -11.04
N VAL A 19 -12.83 -16.57 -10.23
CA VAL A 19 -12.67 -16.36 -8.79
C VAL A 19 -11.32 -15.71 -8.55
N LEU A 20 -11.35 -14.44 -8.09
CA LEU A 20 -10.17 -13.61 -7.86
C LEU A 20 -9.61 -13.81 -6.45
N LEU A 21 -10.49 -13.97 -5.43
CA LEU A 21 -10.14 -14.33 -4.06
C LEU A 21 -11.01 -15.49 -3.60
N ARG A 22 -10.44 -16.39 -2.78
CA ARG A 22 -11.08 -17.61 -2.29
C ARG A 22 -10.89 -17.75 -0.80
N ASN A 23 -11.97 -17.62 -0.04
CA ASN A 23 -12.01 -17.85 1.40
C ASN A 23 -10.80 -17.21 2.12
N VAL A 24 -10.65 -15.90 1.97
CA VAL A 24 -9.55 -15.15 2.58
C VAL A 24 -9.95 -14.72 3.98
N ASP A 25 -9.16 -15.16 4.97
CA ASP A 25 -9.19 -14.68 6.34
C ASP A 25 -7.96 -13.83 6.59
N TRP A 26 -8.14 -12.63 7.16
CA TRP A 26 -7.07 -11.73 7.51
C TRP A 26 -7.50 -10.80 8.64
N THR A 27 -6.71 -10.76 9.71
CA THR A 27 -6.83 -9.77 10.78
C THR A 27 -5.51 -9.03 10.88
N ALA A 28 -5.56 -7.69 10.94
CA ALA A 28 -4.38 -6.85 11.10
C ALA A 28 -4.65 -5.71 12.08
N HIS A 29 -3.62 -5.37 12.87
CA HIS A 29 -3.69 -4.41 13.98
C HIS A 29 -2.89 -3.13 13.65
N GLY A 30 -3.18 -2.04 14.36
CA GLY A 30 -2.63 -0.71 14.08
C GLY A 30 -1.11 -0.61 14.20
N ASP A 31 -0.50 -1.42 15.04
CA ASP A 31 0.95 -1.48 15.25
C ASP A 31 1.69 -2.39 14.25
N GLU A 32 0.95 -3.11 13.38
CA GLU A 32 1.53 -4.00 12.40
C GLU A 32 1.86 -3.31 11.08
N ARG A 33 2.87 -3.83 10.40
CA ARG A 33 3.28 -3.43 9.04
C ARG A 33 3.34 -4.68 8.19
N TRP A 34 2.50 -4.74 7.17
CA TRP A 34 2.26 -5.97 6.40
C TRP A 34 2.87 -5.92 5.00
N ILE A 35 3.53 -7.00 4.61
CA ILE A 35 3.88 -7.29 3.22
C ILE A 35 2.87 -8.29 2.65
N LEU A 36 2.21 -7.90 1.58
CA LEU A 36 1.38 -8.80 0.78
C LEU A 36 2.17 -9.19 -0.48
N ILE A 37 2.62 -10.45 -0.55
CA ILE A 37 3.50 -10.92 -1.62
C ILE A 37 2.93 -12.15 -2.32
N GLY A 38 3.23 -12.30 -3.60
CA GLY A 38 2.84 -13.44 -4.43
C GLY A 38 3.04 -13.16 -5.91
N PRO A 39 2.95 -14.18 -6.76
CA PRO A 39 3.13 -14.03 -8.20
C PRO A 39 2.08 -13.10 -8.83
N ASN A 40 2.33 -12.66 -10.07
CA ASN A 40 1.35 -11.90 -10.83
C ASN A 40 0.07 -12.72 -11.01
N GLY A 41 -1.08 -12.07 -10.90
CA GLY A 41 -2.40 -12.74 -10.94
C GLY A 41 -2.76 -13.51 -9.66
N ALA A 42 -2.01 -13.39 -8.56
CA ALA A 42 -2.33 -14.05 -7.30
C ALA A 42 -3.57 -13.48 -6.58
N GLY A 43 -4.07 -12.29 -6.97
CA GLY A 43 -5.18 -11.61 -6.31
C GLY A 43 -4.77 -10.46 -5.38
N LYS A 44 -3.49 -10.07 -5.34
CA LYS A 44 -2.95 -9.04 -4.44
C LYS A 44 -3.66 -7.69 -4.57
N THR A 45 -3.73 -7.14 -5.79
CA THR A 45 -4.44 -5.87 -6.06
C THR A 45 -5.93 -5.97 -5.73
N THR A 46 -6.57 -7.12 -5.99
CA THR A 46 -7.98 -7.36 -5.63
C THR A 46 -8.16 -7.30 -4.11
N LEU A 47 -7.30 -7.98 -3.35
CA LEU A 47 -7.34 -7.94 -1.88
C LEU A 47 -7.10 -6.52 -1.35
N LEU A 48 -6.16 -5.79 -1.96
CA LEU A 48 -5.90 -4.40 -1.61
C LEU A 48 -7.11 -3.50 -1.91
N GLN A 49 -7.80 -3.69 -3.05
CA GLN A 49 -9.02 -2.96 -3.40
C GLN A 49 -10.18 -3.24 -2.42
N VAL A 50 -10.29 -4.47 -1.91
CA VAL A 50 -11.25 -4.81 -0.84
C VAL A 50 -10.88 -4.07 0.44
N ALA A 51 -9.62 -4.09 0.87
CA ALA A 51 -9.14 -3.36 2.04
C ALA A 51 -9.29 -1.82 1.89
N ALA A 52 -9.17 -1.31 0.66
CA ALA A 52 -9.38 0.10 0.34
C ALA A 52 -10.88 0.50 0.19
N THR A 53 -11.82 -0.40 0.48
CA THR A 53 -13.26 -0.19 0.29
C THR A 53 -13.70 0.17 -1.15
N LEU A 54 -12.86 -0.14 -2.13
CA LEU A 54 -13.12 0.09 -3.56
C LEU A 54 -13.81 -1.09 -4.23
N MET A 55 -13.78 -2.25 -3.59
CA MET A 55 -14.40 -3.48 -4.09
C MET A 55 -15.11 -4.21 -2.94
N PHE A 56 -16.37 -4.56 -3.18
CA PHE A 56 -17.15 -5.37 -2.25
C PHE A 56 -16.88 -6.86 -2.46
N PRO A 57 -16.84 -7.66 -1.38
CA PRO A 57 -16.74 -9.11 -1.50
C PRO A 57 -18.03 -9.69 -2.09
N THR A 58 -17.92 -10.82 -2.79
CA THR A 58 -19.07 -11.61 -3.24
C THR A 58 -19.64 -12.42 -2.09
N GLU A 59 -18.76 -12.95 -1.23
CA GLU A 59 -19.10 -13.69 -0.01
C GLU A 59 -18.13 -13.32 1.12
N GLY A 60 -18.51 -13.57 2.36
CA GLY A 60 -17.73 -13.23 3.55
C GLY A 60 -18.01 -11.84 4.10
N THR A 61 -17.23 -11.43 5.07
CA THR A 61 -17.37 -10.12 5.74
C THR A 61 -16.05 -9.37 5.75
N VAL A 62 -16.13 -8.06 5.61
CA VAL A 62 -14.99 -7.13 5.63
C VAL A 62 -15.30 -6.02 6.61
N GLU A 63 -14.41 -5.82 7.58
CA GLU A 63 -14.40 -4.69 8.49
C GLU A 63 -13.09 -3.93 8.30
N VAL A 64 -13.18 -2.62 8.15
CA VAL A 64 -12.06 -1.71 7.97
C VAL A 64 -12.20 -0.56 8.95
N LEU A 65 -11.18 -0.32 9.78
CA LEU A 65 -11.19 0.73 10.81
C LEU A 65 -12.40 0.63 11.76
N GLY A 66 -12.81 -0.60 12.07
CA GLY A 66 -13.95 -0.89 12.94
C GLY A 66 -15.31 -0.84 12.24
N GLU A 67 -15.38 -0.46 10.97
CA GLU A 67 -16.60 -0.29 10.20
C GLU A 67 -16.81 -1.45 9.23
N ARG A 68 -18.04 -1.99 9.19
CA ARG A 68 -18.38 -3.12 8.33
C ARG A 68 -18.81 -2.66 6.94
N LEU A 69 -18.15 -3.18 5.90
CA LEU A 69 -18.51 -2.91 4.51
C LEU A 69 -19.94 -3.38 4.23
N GLY A 70 -20.74 -2.46 3.65
CA GLY A 70 -22.16 -2.67 3.36
C GLY A 70 -23.10 -2.12 4.43
N GLU A 71 -22.60 -1.77 5.62
CA GLU A 71 -23.38 -1.16 6.70
C GLU A 71 -23.01 0.32 6.93
N VAL A 72 -21.91 0.79 6.34
CA VAL A 72 -21.36 2.16 6.46
C VAL A 72 -21.26 2.82 5.08
N ASP A 73 -21.37 4.15 5.03
CA ASP A 73 -21.02 4.90 3.84
C ASP A 73 -19.49 4.88 3.62
N THR A 74 -19.07 4.28 2.53
CA THR A 74 -17.64 4.18 2.18
C THR A 74 -17.00 5.54 1.90
N PHE A 75 -17.78 6.60 1.63
CA PHE A 75 -17.26 7.96 1.49
C PHE A 75 -16.68 8.50 2.79
N ASP A 76 -17.22 8.10 3.95
CA ASP A 76 -16.71 8.48 5.27
C ASP A 76 -15.42 7.74 5.63
N LEU A 77 -15.23 6.52 5.10
CA LEU A 77 -14.04 5.69 5.34
C LEU A 77 -12.85 6.09 4.45
N ARG A 78 -13.10 6.45 3.20
CA ARG A 78 -12.03 6.69 2.21
C ARG A 78 -11.00 7.74 2.62
N PRO A 79 -11.35 8.87 3.27
CA PRO A 79 -10.35 9.83 3.75
C PRO A 79 -9.41 9.26 4.81
N ARG A 80 -9.84 8.22 5.56
CA ARG A 80 -9.06 7.54 6.58
C ARG A 80 -8.13 6.46 6.00
N ILE A 81 -8.20 6.22 4.67
CA ILE A 81 -7.42 5.21 3.96
C ILE A 81 -6.59 5.87 2.87
N GLY A 82 -5.27 5.88 3.06
CA GLY A 82 -4.33 6.30 2.02
C GLY A 82 -4.10 5.15 1.03
N LEU A 83 -4.26 5.41 -0.26
CA LEU A 83 -4.02 4.40 -1.30
C LEU A 83 -3.13 4.96 -2.40
N THR A 84 -2.11 4.17 -2.78
CA THR A 84 -1.34 4.39 -4.02
C THR A 84 -1.52 3.22 -4.96
N SER A 85 -1.82 3.51 -6.22
CA SER A 85 -1.86 2.50 -7.29
C SER A 85 -1.56 3.14 -8.65
N ALA A 86 -1.19 2.32 -9.63
CA ALA A 86 -0.98 2.80 -11.00
C ALA A 86 -2.26 3.45 -11.58
N ALA A 87 -3.42 2.87 -11.30
CA ALA A 87 -4.71 3.38 -11.77
C ALA A 87 -5.02 4.80 -11.25
N ILE A 88 -4.66 5.12 -10.00
CA ILE A 88 -4.79 6.49 -9.46
C ILE A 88 -3.80 7.43 -10.14
N ALA A 89 -2.58 6.97 -10.38
CA ALA A 89 -1.54 7.75 -11.03
C ALA A 89 -1.93 8.21 -12.45
N GLU A 90 -2.56 7.33 -13.22
CA GLU A 90 -3.01 7.61 -14.58
C GLU A 90 -4.14 8.65 -14.65
N GLN A 91 -4.90 8.82 -13.56
CA GLN A 91 -5.98 9.80 -13.49
C GLN A 91 -5.52 11.21 -13.13
N VAL A 92 -4.25 11.39 -12.73
CA VAL A 92 -3.71 12.71 -12.36
C VAL A 92 -3.65 13.62 -13.60
N PRO A 93 -4.25 14.83 -13.55
CA PRO A 93 -4.17 15.75 -14.66
C PRO A 93 -2.70 16.12 -14.98
N PRO A 94 -2.27 16.08 -16.25
CA PRO A 94 -0.85 16.25 -16.60
C PRO A 94 -0.27 17.62 -16.24
N GLY A 95 -1.12 18.63 -16.14
CA GLY A 95 -0.74 20.00 -15.76
C GLY A 95 -0.60 20.27 -14.28
N GLU A 96 -1.04 19.32 -13.42
CA GLU A 96 -1.12 19.52 -11.97
C GLU A 96 0.27 19.70 -11.36
N LYS A 97 0.41 20.67 -10.46
CA LYS A 97 1.65 20.85 -9.69
C LYS A 97 1.70 19.84 -8.54
N VAL A 98 2.90 19.46 -8.17
CA VAL A 98 3.15 18.52 -7.06
C VAL A 98 2.44 18.96 -5.78
N ILE A 99 2.57 20.22 -5.37
CA ILE A 99 1.94 20.72 -4.16
C ILE A 99 0.41 20.67 -4.24
N ASP A 100 -0.16 21.08 -5.38
CA ASP A 100 -1.60 21.09 -5.59
C ASP A 100 -2.14 19.65 -5.58
N LEU A 101 -1.44 18.69 -6.23
CA LEU A 101 -1.79 17.27 -6.21
C LEU A 101 -1.82 16.68 -4.78
N VAL A 102 -0.89 17.06 -3.92
CA VAL A 102 -0.86 16.59 -2.53
C VAL A 102 -2.01 17.22 -1.74
N LEU A 103 -2.21 18.53 -1.84
CA LEU A 103 -3.28 19.26 -1.14
C LEU A 103 -4.68 18.73 -1.50
N THR A 104 -4.93 18.39 -2.76
CA THR A 104 -6.25 17.91 -3.22
C THR A 104 -6.67 16.58 -2.58
N ALA A 105 -5.72 15.85 -1.98
CA ALA A 105 -6.03 14.61 -1.27
C ALA A 105 -6.91 14.83 -0.03
N SER A 106 -6.83 15.99 0.64
CA SER A 106 -7.69 16.33 1.79
C SER A 106 -9.17 16.33 1.45
N TYR A 107 -9.51 16.53 0.17
CA TYR A 107 -10.89 16.50 -0.35
C TYR A 107 -11.18 15.25 -1.20
N ALA A 108 -10.29 14.28 -1.22
CA ALA A 108 -10.37 13.05 -2.02
C ALA A 108 -10.51 13.29 -3.54
N ILE A 109 -9.99 14.41 -4.07
CA ILE A 109 -9.99 14.78 -5.50
C ILE A 109 -8.59 14.72 -6.10
N LEU A 110 -8.50 14.62 -7.44
CA LEU A 110 -7.23 14.45 -8.16
C LEU A 110 -6.71 15.71 -8.86
N GLY A 111 -7.45 16.78 -8.85
CA GLY A 111 -7.05 18.06 -9.43
C GLY A 111 -7.61 19.23 -8.65
N ARG A 112 -6.84 20.29 -8.51
CA ARG A 112 -7.26 21.50 -7.80
C ARG A 112 -8.33 22.24 -8.59
N TRP A 113 -9.43 22.59 -7.90
CA TRP A 113 -10.50 23.38 -8.49
C TRP A 113 -10.68 24.70 -7.75
N LYS A 114 -11.62 24.78 -6.77
CA LYS A 114 -11.97 26.01 -6.05
C LYS A 114 -11.76 25.90 -4.55
N GLU A 115 -11.20 24.79 -4.10
CA GLU A 115 -10.99 24.53 -2.68
C GLU A 115 -9.98 25.52 -2.11
N GLU A 116 -10.29 26.02 -0.92
CA GLU A 116 -9.40 26.84 -0.13
C GLU A 116 -8.60 25.95 0.83
N TYR A 117 -7.30 26.11 0.83
CA TYR A 117 -6.37 25.42 1.74
C TYR A 117 -5.79 26.44 2.68
N ASP A 118 -5.81 26.15 3.97
CA ASP A 118 -5.21 27.01 4.97
C ASP A 118 -3.67 26.87 5.02
N SER A 119 -3.02 27.68 5.88
CA SER A 119 -1.57 27.61 6.04
C SER A 119 -1.11 26.30 6.69
N GLY A 120 -1.95 25.64 7.47
CA GLY A 120 -1.68 24.35 8.10
C GLY A 120 -1.62 23.24 7.05
N ASP A 121 -2.60 23.20 6.13
CA ASP A 121 -2.62 22.27 5.00
C ASP A 121 -1.34 22.38 4.15
N VAL A 122 -0.95 23.62 3.82
CA VAL A 122 0.27 23.86 3.02
C VAL A 122 1.52 23.42 3.78
N THR A 123 1.61 23.73 5.06
CA THR A 123 2.75 23.33 5.91
C THR A 123 2.85 21.81 5.96
N ARG A 124 1.76 21.12 6.25
CA ARG A 124 1.71 19.65 6.27
C ARG A 124 2.10 19.03 4.92
N ALA A 125 1.58 19.54 3.81
CA ALA A 125 1.95 19.04 2.48
C ALA A 125 3.46 19.18 2.21
N VAL A 126 4.07 20.30 2.63
CA VAL A 126 5.52 20.54 2.48
C VAL A 126 6.32 19.58 3.36
N GLU A 127 5.93 19.37 4.62
CA GLU A 127 6.58 18.44 5.55
C GLU A 127 6.55 17.00 5.03
N ILE A 128 5.40 16.53 4.54
CA ILE A 128 5.28 15.18 3.95
C ILE A 128 6.15 15.04 2.69
N LEU A 129 6.14 16.05 1.81
CA LEU A 129 6.98 16.07 0.62
C LEU A 129 8.47 16.08 0.97
N ASP A 130 8.88 16.77 2.02
CA ASP A 130 10.27 16.79 2.49
C ASP A 130 10.68 15.42 3.05
N ALA A 131 9.87 14.81 3.89
CA ALA A 131 10.11 13.46 4.43
C ALA A 131 10.31 12.42 3.30
N LEU A 132 9.59 12.59 2.18
CA LEU A 132 9.72 11.75 0.99
C LEU A 132 10.78 12.27 -0.02
N GLY A 133 11.56 13.32 0.32
CA GLY A 133 12.63 13.91 -0.50
C GLY A 133 12.13 14.55 -1.77
N CYS A 134 10.92 15.08 -1.73
CA CYS A 134 10.25 15.73 -2.86
C CYS A 134 10.06 17.24 -2.67
N ALA A 135 10.61 17.85 -1.61
CA ALA A 135 10.47 19.29 -1.34
C ALA A 135 10.91 20.17 -2.52
N HIS A 136 11.98 19.79 -3.21
CA HIS A 136 12.49 20.52 -4.39
C HIS A 136 11.56 20.42 -5.63
N LEU A 137 10.55 19.55 -5.61
CA LEU A 137 9.61 19.30 -6.70
C LEU A 137 8.29 20.07 -6.57
N ILE A 138 8.06 20.76 -5.45
CA ILE A 138 6.78 21.39 -5.06
C ILE A 138 6.12 22.18 -6.20
N ARG A 139 6.91 22.93 -6.98
CA ARG A 139 6.44 23.79 -8.09
C ARG A 139 6.45 23.09 -9.45
N ARG A 140 6.99 21.88 -9.54
CA ARG A 140 7.05 21.14 -10.81
C ARG A 140 5.68 20.53 -11.15
N ARG A 141 5.44 20.31 -12.43
CA ARG A 141 4.26 19.57 -12.90
C ARG A 141 4.49 18.08 -12.73
N PHE A 142 3.48 17.36 -12.24
CA PHE A 142 3.56 15.92 -11.99
C PHE A 142 3.99 15.13 -13.24
N ALA A 143 3.48 15.51 -14.42
CA ALA A 143 3.84 14.85 -15.69
C ALA A 143 5.34 14.94 -16.04
N THR A 144 6.08 15.91 -15.47
CA THR A 144 7.52 16.11 -15.77
C THR A 144 8.46 15.38 -14.81
N LEU A 145 7.91 14.64 -13.87
CA LEU A 145 8.66 13.90 -12.87
C LEU A 145 9.18 12.58 -13.44
N SER A 146 10.33 12.12 -12.92
CA SER A 146 10.78 10.75 -13.10
C SER A 146 9.82 9.76 -12.42
N GLU A 147 9.89 8.48 -12.78
CA GLU A 147 9.01 7.47 -12.19
C GLU A 147 9.18 7.38 -10.67
N GLY A 148 10.41 7.42 -10.16
CA GLY A 148 10.68 7.41 -8.72
C GLY A 148 10.15 8.66 -8.00
N GLU A 149 10.27 9.84 -8.61
CA GLU A 149 9.67 11.06 -8.08
C GLU A 149 8.15 10.97 -8.05
N ARG A 150 7.51 10.45 -9.12
CA ARG A 150 6.06 10.23 -9.18
C ARG A 150 5.58 9.31 -8.07
N LYS A 151 6.25 8.17 -7.86
CA LYS A 151 5.90 7.21 -6.79
C LYS A 151 5.96 7.86 -5.41
N ARG A 152 7.02 8.62 -5.10
CA ARG A 152 7.14 9.31 -3.81
C ARG A 152 6.08 10.41 -3.62
N VAL A 153 5.77 11.17 -4.67
CA VAL A 153 4.70 12.19 -4.62
C VAL A 153 3.32 11.54 -4.41
N GLN A 154 3.06 10.37 -5.02
CA GLN A 154 1.82 9.62 -4.78
C GLN A 154 1.70 9.14 -3.34
N ILE A 155 2.80 8.69 -2.72
CA ILE A 155 2.82 8.34 -1.30
C ILE A 155 2.58 9.59 -0.44
N ALA A 156 3.20 10.73 -0.78
CA ALA A 156 2.93 12.00 -0.09
C ALA A 156 1.44 12.36 -0.15
N ARG A 157 0.84 12.22 -1.33
CA ARG A 157 -0.58 12.44 -1.53
C ARG A 157 -1.44 11.52 -0.66
N ALA A 158 -1.10 10.22 -0.61
CA ALA A 158 -1.83 9.25 0.20
C ALA A 158 -1.73 9.51 1.72
N LEU A 159 -0.65 10.15 2.17
CA LEU A 159 -0.43 10.53 3.57
C LEU A 159 -1.08 11.88 3.97
N MET A 160 -1.47 12.70 2.99
CA MET A 160 -1.99 14.06 3.26
C MET A 160 -3.22 14.09 4.16
N PRO A 161 -4.25 13.20 3.98
CA PRO A 161 -5.45 13.18 4.82
C PRO A 161 -5.21 12.69 6.25
N ASP A 162 -3.99 12.37 6.65
CA ASP A 162 -3.67 11.70 7.92
C ASP A 162 -4.36 10.33 8.08
N PRO A 163 -4.14 9.41 7.16
CA PRO A 163 -4.87 8.15 7.16
C PRO A 163 -4.49 7.27 8.35
N GLU A 164 -5.40 6.42 8.79
CA GLU A 164 -5.16 5.37 9.78
C GLU A 164 -4.62 4.09 9.12
N LEU A 165 -4.90 3.90 7.82
CA LEU A 165 -4.46 2.78 6.99
C LEU A 165 -3.81 3.28 5.71
N LEU A 166 -2.57 2.86 5.42
CA LEU A 166 -1.84 3.18 4.19
C LEU A 166 -1.62 1.93 3.35
N LEU A 167 -2.16 1.93 2.15
CA LEU A 167 -2.12 0.84 1.18
C LEU A 167 -1.23 1.22 -0.01
N LEU A 168 -0.15 0.47 -0.23
CA LEU A 168 0.84 0.73 -1.28
C LEU A 168 0.86 -0.43 -2.29
N ASP A 169 0.29 -0.21 -3.48
CA ASP A 169 0.25 -1.23 -4.54
C ASP A 169 1.47 -1.11 -5.46
N GLU A 170 2.41 -2.03 -5.30
CA GLU A 170 3.66 -2.13 -6.06
C GLU A 170 4.42 -0.78 -6.18
N PRO A 171 4.73 -0.12 -5.05
CA PRO A 171 5.29 1.24 -5.07
C PRO A 171 6.69 1.32 -5.70
N ALA A 172 7.43 0.21 -5.73
CA ALA A 172 8.78 0.14 -6.29
C ALA A 172 8.80 -0.34 -7.77
N ALA A 173 7.64 -0.71 -8.33
CA ALA A 173 7.59 -1.20 -9.71
C ALA A 173 8.07 -0.15 -10.71
N GLY A 174 8.94 -0.57 -11.65
CA GLY A 174 9.49 0.30 -12.70
C GLY A 174 10.64 1.20 -12.25
N LEU A 175 11.08 1.13 -10.99
CA LEU A 175 12.22 1.90 -10.51
C LEU A 175 13.55 1.22 -10.85
N ASP A 176 14.55 2.02 -11.16
CA ASP A 176 15.93 1.56 -11.17
C ASP A 176 16.41 1.23 -9.74
N LEU A 177 17.60 0.65 -9.63
CA LEU A 177 18.15 0.23 -8.34
C LEU A 177 18.26 1.42 -7.37
N GLY A 178 18.74 2.57 -7.80
CA GLY A 178 18.89 3.75 -6.94
C GLY A 178 17.57 4.30 -6.43
N GLY A 179 16.59 4.44 -7.33
CA GLY A 179 15.23 4.88 -7.00
C GLY A 179 14.51 3.92 -6.05
N ARG A 180 14.67 2.61 -6.26
CA ARG A 180 14.13 1.58 -5.37
C ARG A 180 14.73 1.69 -3.96
N GLU A 181 16.06 1.74 -3.85
CA GLU A 181 16.73 1.82 -2.54
C GLU A 181 16.40 3.12 -1.79
N ASP A 182 16.30 4.26 -2.50
CA ASP A 182 15.85 5.51 -1.89
C ASP A 182 14.40 5.41 -1.37
N LEU A 183 13.49 4.84 -2.16
CA LEU A 183 12.10 4.62 -1.74
C LEU A 183 12.02 3.71 -0.51
N LEU A 184 12.72 2.56 -0.52
CA LEU A 184 12.70 1.61 0.60
C LEU A 184 13.25 2.22 1.88
N ARG A 185 14.29 3.05 1.81
CA ARG A 185 14.83 3.79 2.95
C ARG A 185 13.78 4.73 3.58
N ARG A 186 13.00 5.44 2.74
CA ARG A 186 11.93 6.33 3.20
C ARG A 186 10.77 5.58 3.81
N LEU A 187 10.37 4.46 3.18
CA LEU A 187 9.33 3.57 3.74
C LEU A 187 9.79 2.95 5.07
N THR A 188 11.07 2.61 5.21
CA THR A 188 11.66 2.17 6.47
C THR A 188 11.55 3.26 7.55
N SER A 189 11.89 4.51 7.22
CA SER A 189 11.75 5.63 8.15
C SER A 189 10.30 5.83 8.57
N LEU A 190 9.37 5.77 7.63
CA LEU A 190 7.94 5.87 7.90
C LEU A 190 7.45 4.71 8.77
N ALA A 191 7.81 3.46 8.44
CA ALA A 191 7.38 2.28 9.18
C ALA A 191 7.85 2.25 10.65
N ARG A 192 8.96 2.92 10.93
CA ARG A 192 9.54 3.05 12.28
C ARG A 192 8.96 4.21 13.09
N ASP A 193 8.21 5.11 12.47
CA ASP A 193 7.55 6.20 13.19
C ASP A 193 6.35 5.62 13.97
N PRO A 194 6.31 5.82 15.31
CA PRO A 194 5.18 5.35 16.13
C PRO A 194 3.82 5.97 15.75
N LYS A 195 3.85 7.13 15.07
CA LYS A 195 2.64 7.83 14.61
C LYS A 195 2.23 7.44 13.19
N ALA A 196 3.02 6.60 12.52
CA ALA A 196 2.68 6.19 11.18
C ALA A 196 1.40 5.34 11.16
N PRO A 197 0.58 5.46 10.10
CA PRO A 197 -0.59 4.61 9.90
C PRO A 197 -0.19 3.14 9.87
N MET A 198 -1.15 2.23 10.10
CA MET A 198 -0.98 0.82 9.73
C MET A 198 -0.65 0.74 8.25
N MET A 199 0.36 -0.05 7.87
CA MET A 199 0.84 -0.08 6.48
C MET A 199 0.68 -1.46 5.86
N VAL A 200 0.20 -1.50 4.62
CA VAL A 200 0.23 -2.69 3.76
C VAL A 200 0.98 -2.36 2.48
N LEU A 201 2.06 -3.07 2.21
CA LEU A 201 2.82 -2.96 0.97
C LEU A 201 2.65 -4.23 0.14
N VAL A 202 2.16 -4.06 -1.07
CA VAL A 202 2.04 -5.14 -2.06
C VAL A 202 3.26 -5.14 -2.95
N THR A 203 3.86 -6.32 -3.12
CA THR A 203 4.97 -6.53 -4.07
C THR A 203 4.99 -7.97 -4.58
N HIS A 204 5.78 -8.24 -5.60
CA HIS A 204 6.13 -9.59 -6.05
C HIS A 204 7.65 -9.87 -5.91
N HIS A 205 8.39 -8.94 -5.29
CA HIS A 205 9.83 -9.04 -5.06
C HIS A 205 10.15 -9.08 -3.56
N VAL A 206 10.89 -10.09 -3.14
CA VAL A 206 11.32 -10.26 -1.74
C VAL A 206 12.26 -9.14 -1.30
N GLU A 207 13.05 -8.63 -2.24
CA GLU A 207 14.03 -7.55 -2.03
C GLU A 207 13.40 -6.18 -1.77
N GLU A 208 12.09 -6.05 -2.04
CA GLU A 208 11.34 -4.81 -1.85
C GLU A 208 10.69 -4.67 -0.47
N VAL A 209 11.02 -5.54 0.45
CA VAL A 209 10.56 -5.46 1.84
C VAL A 209 11.39 -4.42 2.61
N PRO A 210 10.79 -3.29 3.05
CA PRO A 210 11.49 -2.34 3.89
C PRO A 210 11.73 -2.90 5.29
N ASP A 211 12.79 -2.45 5.93
CA ASP A 211 12.98 -2.75 7.35
C ASP A 211 11.86 -2.10 8.20
N GLY A 212 11.47 -2.77 9.30
CA GLY A 212 10.34 -2.34 10.14
C GLY A 212 8.99 -2.94 9.74
N PHE A 213 8.90 -3.69 8.64
CA PHE A 213 7.73 -4.50 8.35
C PHE A 213 7.74 -5.77 9.19
N THR A 214 6.66 -6.00 9.93
CA THR A 214 6.57 -7.02 10.99
C THR A 214 5.83 -8.28 10.56
N HIS A 215 4.91 -8.14 9.61
CA HIS A 215 4.02 -9.24 9.17
C HIS A 215 4.08 -9.43 7.67
N ALA A 216 3.75 -10.63 7.24
CA ALA A 216 3.64 -10.95 5.82
C ALA A 216 2.44 -11.87 5.54
N MET A 217 1.90 -11.73 4.32
CA MET A 217 0.93 -12.65 3.76
C MET A 217 1.40 -13.10 2.38
N LEU A 218 1.44 -14.42 2.17
CA LEU A 218 1.70 -15.03 0.88
C LEU A 218 0.37 -15.38 0.20
N LEU A 219 0.12 -14.77 -0.95
CA LEU A 219 -1.08 -15.01 -1.73
C LEU A 219 -0.74 -15.78 -3.00
N ARG A 220 -1.52 -16.83 -3.30
CA ARG A 220 -1.37 -17.63 -4.52
C ARG A 220 -2.74 -18.07 -5.03
N ARG A 221 -3.05 -17.78 -6.31
CA ARG A 221 -4.31 -18.16 -6.96
C ARG A 221 -5.56 -17.78 -6.18
N GLY A 222 -5.55 -16.58 -5.60
CA GLY A 222 -6.66 -16.04 -4.82
C GLY A 222 -6.76 -16.54 -3.38
N SER A 223 -5.87 -17.41 -2.92
CA SER A 223 -5.92 -17.98 -1.57
C SER A 223 -4.67 -17.61 -0.75
N VAL A 224 -4.85 -17.44 0.55
CA VAL A 224 -3.76 -17.23 1.51
C VAL A 224 -3.02 -18.57 1.71
N LEU A 225 -1.73 -18.57 1.42
CA LEU A 225 -0.86 -19.73 1.63
C LEU A 225 -0.24 -19.73 3.02
N ALA A 226 0.14 -18.56 3.52
CA ALA A 226 0.66 -18.33 4.87
C ALA A 226 0.48 -16.85 5.22
N ALA A 227 0.17 -16.54 6.48
CA ALA A 227 0.09 -15.19 7.02
C ALA A 227 0.55 -15.17 8.48
N GLY A 228 1.10 -14.03 8.94
CA GLY A 228 1.56 -13.82 10.31
C GLY A 228 2.92 -13.10 10.37
N PRO A 229 3.65 -13.22 11.50
CA PRO A 229 4.96 -12.62 11.67
C PRO A 229 5.90 -12.98 10.51
N ILE A 230 6.59 -11.97 9.97
CA ILE A 230 7.35 -12.10 8.71
C ILE A 230 8.41 -13.22 8.77
N GLU A 231 9.08 -13.38 9.90
CA GLU A 231 10.10 -14.41 10.11
C GLU A 231 9.53 -15.85 9.98
N ASN A 232 8.25 -16.04 10.35
CA ASN A 232 7.56 -17.31 10.24
C ASN A 232 7.04 -17.58 8.84
N VAL A 233 6.74 -16.53 8.09
CA VAL A 233 6.14 -16.58 6.76
C VAL A 233 7.22 -16.63 5.67
N PHE A 234 8.28 -15.84 5.77
CA PHE A 234 9.37 -15.74 4.80
C PHE A 234 10.39 -16.87 4.96
N THR A 235 9.94 -18.07 4.72
CA THR A 235 10.79 -19.28 4.70
C THR A 235 11.00 -19.76 3.26
N ALA A 236 12.13 -20.42 2.99
CA ALA A 236 12.41 -21.03 1.69
C ALA A 236 11.28 -21.95 1.22
N ARG A 237 10.68 -22.73 2.15
CA ARG A 237 9.56 -23.62 1.88
C ARG A 237 8.31 -22.87 1.42
N ASN A 238 7.90 -21.84 2.17
CA ASN A 238 6.65 -21.09 1.90
C ASN A 238 6.78 -20.30 0.60
N LEU A 239 7.91 -19.59 0.42
CA LEU A 239 8.15 -18.78 -0.78
C LEU A 239 8.32 -19.68 -2.01
N SER A 240 9.01 -20.82 -1.91
CA SER A 240 9.08 -21.80 -3.01
C SER A 240 7.69 -22.31 -3.42
N ARG A 241 6.83 -22.62 -2.45
CA ARG A 241 5.43 -23.02 -2.72
C ARG A 241 4.63 -21.87 -3.34
N CYS A 242 4.83 -20.65 -2.88
CA CYS A 242 4.12 -19.47 -3.38
C CYS A 242 4.47 -19.20 -4.84
N PHE A 243 5.74 -19.14 -5.17
CA PHE A 243 6.23 -18.80 -6.50
C PHE A 243 6.33 -20.00 -7.46
N GLY A 244 6.29 -21.23 -6.92
CA GLY A 244 6.34 -22.45 -7.74
C GLY A 244 7.73 -22.80 -8.27
N VAL A 245 8.79 -22.29 -7.64
CA VAL A 245 10.19 -22.54 -7.95
C VAL A 245 10.96 -22.74 -6.65
N GLN A 246 11.99 -23.60 -6.66
CA GLN A 246 12.83 -23.79 -5.47
C GLN A 246 13.66 -22.53 -5.21
N LEU A 247 13.51 -21.95 -4.00
CA LEU A 247 14.15 -20.72 -3.59
C LEU A 247 15.03 -20.95 -2.36
N GLU A 248 16.16 -20.28 -2.34
CA GLU A 248 16.93 -19.97 -1.14
C GLU A 248 16.61 -18.56 -0.69
N ILE A 249 16.50 -18.37 0.63
CA ILE A 249 16.16 -17.08 1.24
C ILE A 249 17.25 -16.74 2.23
N GLU A 250 17.72 -15.52 2.16
CA GLU A 250 18.66 -14.95 3.13
C GLU A 250 18.06 -13.67 3.72
N HIS A 251 18.27 -13.46 5.03
CA HIS A 251 17.96 -12.21 5.72
C HIS A 251 19.26 -11.68 6.32
N ARG A 252 19.80 -10.62 5.73
CA ARG A 252 21.04 -9.97 6.19
C ARG A 252 20.90 -8.47 6.21
N GLN A 253 21.41 -7.82 7.26
CA GLN A 253 21.39 -6.37 7.43
C GLN A 253 20.00 -5.78 7.20
N SER A 254 18.98 -6.41 7.78
CA SER A 254 17.55 -6.05 7.64
C SER A 254 17.03 -6.10 6.19
N ARG A 255 17.68 -6.87 5.31
CA ARG A 255 17.27 -7.06 3.91
C ARG A 255 17.02 -8.53 3.61
N TRP A 256 15.90 -8.77 2.98
CA TRP A 256 15.54 -10.08 2.44
C TRP A 256 16.04 -10.22 1.02
N THR A 257 16.58 -11.37 0.68
CA THR A 257 16.96 -11.73 -0.69
C THR A 257 16.49 -13.15 -1.01
N ALA A 258 16.09 -13.37 -2.25
CA ALA A 258 15.67 -14.66 -2.75
C ALA A 258 16.39 -15.00 -4.05
N ARG A 259 16.85 -16.24 -4.19
CA ARG A 259 17.43 -16.76 -5.43
C ARG A 259 16.91 -18.15 -5.74
N ALA A 260 16.75 -18.47 -7.02
CA ALA A 260 16.45 -19.83 -7.45
C ALA A 260 17.68 -20.72 -7.23
N ARG A 261 17.41 -21.98 -6.83
CA ARG A 261 18.40 -23.05 -6.77
C ARG A 261 18.67 -23.62 -8.13
#